data_701230b8959b7dfeb62c2bb4752f83f0
#
_entry.id   701230b8959b7dfeb62c2bb4752f83f0
#
_cell.length_a   1.000
_cell.length_b   1.000
_cell.length_c   1.000
_cell.angle_alpha   90.00
_cell.angle_beta   90.00
_cell.angle_gamma   90.00
#
_symmetry.space_group_name_H-M   'P 1'
#
loop_
_entity.id
_entity.type
_entity.pdbx_description
1 polymer ?
#
loop_
_entity_poly.entity_id
_entity_poly.type
_entity_poly.pdbx_seq_one_letter_code
_entity_poly.pdbx_strand_id
1 'polypeptide(L)'
;MKSKAITNLFGEPLSDEIESRVVKNKTLAFKKKSKATKDYHYIPIKNIKHRKTTTKFLNEMLGLLSAGYTVDQVIYALGLELTDGKQLPDFHLKSKSNLQITIPDEVREEHDLIGDCYQYLTNKHDRLKKGTFYTSESIIEKIVEGIDISDSTSIFDPACGSGNLILNSKVTNPKQVHGMDLDPLAVMCCQFNYYLKFGIDAPEPDIKCGDFQEFVKSHDADMKFDVILCNPPYGADMEIDGGVLSEVKSIDCLDYFVEHASRMGVLSVFILPETVINVKKHDDLRHWILDKKKLSAIQSFGASIAGTLYNIVALTLNHDENNNYFFDGKQVNYDFTIKVLDSKFRPIDHEDMIFIKKIYSVPHQTLEKSKHVTGLVTGNDDRFLLDSPTAGSEPILTGKHIEPYRITGKKYINYEEVRGQLAIDVKESYFRTPEKLVYHTVSRYLEFAVDTDSRLTTCTANFFLLRAVSVSAKCIMAMFNSKIYNRLNKLLFGDKVNRGCNIKKLPIPILDEEQQLMMERYVDSEKYDEIEMMLSDIFQL
;
A
#
# COMPACT_ATOMS: atom_id res chain seq x y z
N MET A 1 7.17 9.52 34.60
CA MET A 1 6.43 9.29 33.36
C MET A 1 5.59 8.03 33.53
N LYS A 2 4.25 8.13 33.58
CA LYS A 2 3.38 6.95 33.70
C LYS A 2 3.32 6.28 32.32
N SER A 3 3.76 5.02 32.22
CA SER A 3 3.60 4.22 31.00
C SER A 3 2.10 4.13 30.67
N LYS A 4 1.71 4.47 29.43
CA LYS A 4 0.36 4.20 28.94
C LYS A 4 0.17 2.69 28.92
N ALA A 5 -0.82 2.17 29.64
CA ALA A 5 -1.17 0.76 29.63
C ALA A 5 -1.55 0.33 28.20
N ILE A 6 -1.03 -0.82 27.76
CA ILE A 6 -1.42 -1.41 26.48
C ILE A 6 -2.82 -2.01 26.66
N THR A 7 -3.75 -1.61 25.80
CA THR A 7 -5.14 -2.08 25.84
C THR A 7 -5.40 -3.11 24.73
N ASN A 8 -6.38 -3.99 24.93
CA ASN A 8 -6.88 -4.91 23.92
C ASN A 8 -7.69 -4.15 22.84
N LEU A 9 -8.14 -4.86 21.81
CA LEU A 9 -8.94 -4.30 20.71
C LEU A 9 -10.28 -3.64 21.14
N PHE A 10 -10.67 -3.76 22.40
CA PHE A 10 -11.90 -3.21 22.96
C PHE A 10 -11.64 -2.08 23.97
N GLY A 11 -10.37 -1.63 24.11
CA GLY A 11 -10.00 -0.54 25.00
C GLY A 11 -9.81 -0.93 26.48
N GLU A 12 -9.83 -2.22 26.81
CA GLU A 12 -9.62 -2.72 28.18
C GLU A 12 -8.12 -2.94 28.44
N PRO A 13 -7.60 -2.62 29.63
CA PRO A 13 -6.20 -2.86 29.97
C PRO A 13 -5.88 -4.36 29.98
N LEU A 14 -4.75 -4.71 29.36
CA LEU A 14 -4.23 -6.09 29.39
C LEU A 14 -3.69 -6.41 30.79
N SER A 15 -3.79 -7.68 31.22
CA SER A 15 -3.16 -8.10 32.46
C SER A 15 -1.63 -7.98 32.37
N ASP A 16 -0.95 -7.71 33.47
CA ASP A 16 0.50 -7.52 33.54
C ASP A 16 1.29 -8.70 32.93
N GLU A 17 0.72 -9.89 32.98
CA GLU A 17 1.30 -11.10 32.38
C GLU A 17 1.23 -11.08 30.85
N ILE A 18 0.15 -10.58 30.27
CA ILE A 18 -0.04 -10.43 28.82
C ILE A 18 0.79 -9.24 28.30
N GLU A 19 0.86 -8.14 29.04
CA GLU A 19 1.74 -7.01 28.71
C GLU A 19 3.21 -7.44 28.66
N SER A 20 3.66 -8.22 29.66
CA SER A 20 5.04 -8.72 29.70
C SER A 20 5.35 -9.66 28.52
N ARG A 21 4.38 -10.48 28.07
CA ARG A 21 4.52 -11.36 26.91
C ARG A 21 4.52 -10.60 25.58
N VAL A 22 3.66 -9.59 25.43
CA VAL A 22 3.63 -8.71 24.24
C VAL A 22 4.95 -7.95 24.11
N VAL A 23 5.47 -7.40 25.19
CA VAL A 23 6.77 -6.71 25.22
C VAL A 23 7.91 -7.68 24.91
N LYS A 24 7.88 -8.90 25.48
CA LYS A 24 8.89 -9.94 25.25
C LYS A 24 8.87 -10.44 23.80
N ASN A 25 7.69 -10.60 23.19
CA ASN A 25 7.55 -10.98 21.78
C ASN A 25 7.95 -9.86 20.82
N LYS A 26 7.64 -8.60 21.14
CA LYS A 26 8.16 -7.44 20.40
C LYS A 26 9.70 -7.36 20.49
N THR A 27 10.26 -7.60 21.67
CA THR A 27 11.72 -7.60 21.90
C THR A 27 12.40 -8.78 21.19
N LEU A 28 11.78 -9.97 21.14
CA LEU A 28 12.28 -11.13 20.41
C LEU A 28 12.18 -10.95 18.89
N ALA A 29 11.10 -10.35 18.39
CA ALA A 29 10.97 -9.98 16.98
C ALA A 29 11.99 -8.91 16.59
N PHE A 30 12.27 -7.94 17.45
CA PHE A 30 13.32 -6.93 17.26
C PHE A 30 14.72 -7.57 17.30
N LYS A 31 14.99 -8.50 18.25
CA LYS A 31 16.28 -9.22 18.33
C LYS A 31 16.49 -10.19 17.16
N LYS A 32 15.45 -10.81 16.60
CA LYS A 32 15.56 -11.61 15.37
C LYS A 32 15.82 -10.76 14.12
N LYS A 33 15.32 -9.52 14.07
CA LYS A 33 15.67 -8.55 13.02
C LYS A 33 17.07 -7.96 13.16
N SER A 34 17.68 -7.99 14.35
CA SER A 34 19.02 -7.43 14.58
C SER A 34 20.18 -8.39 14.25
N LYS A 35 19.90 -9.65 13.85
CA LYS A 35 20.94 -10.51 13.27
C LYS A 35 20.95 -10.34 11.76
N ALA A 36 21.94 -9.54 11.28
CA ALA A 36 22.34 -9.32 9.90
C ALA A 36 21.43 -8.38 9.07
N THR A 37 21.26 -7.13 9.48
CA THR A 37 21.24 -6.05 8.50
C THR A 37 22.69 -5.58 8.34
N LYS A 38 23.45 -6.20 7.43
CA LYS A 38 24.54 -5.49 6.78
C LYS A 38 23.92 -4.22 6.20
N ASP A 39 24.52 -3.06 6.47
CA ASP A 39 24.17 -1.80 5.82
C ASP A 39 24.40 -1.99 4.32
N TYR A 40 23.35 -2.36 3.60
CA TYR A 40 23.42 -2.46 2.15
C TYR A 40 23.22 -1.06 1.60
N HIS A 41 24.28 -0.46 1.13
CA HIS A 41 24.22 0.67 0.22
C HIS A 41 23.62 0.13 -1.08
N TYR A 42 22.43 0.60 -1.44
CA TYR A 42 21.64 0.06 -2.54
C TYR A 42 21.48 1.11 -3.63
N ILE A 43 21.88 0.75 -4.83
CA ILE A 43 21.64 1.55 -6.03
C ILE A 43 20.37 1.04 -6.70
N PRO A 44 19.43 1.90 -7.07
CA PRO A 44 18.29 1.55 -7.91
C PRO A 44 18.77 1.09 -9.28
N ILE A 45 18.76 -0.20 -9.53
CA ILE A 45 19.47 -0.89 -10.63
C ILE A 45 18.92 -0.55 -12.02
N LYS A 46 17.70 -0.01 -12.14
CA LYS A 46 17.01 0.07 -13.42
C LYS A 46 17.41 1.25 -14.32
N ASN A 47 18.05 2.28 -13.77
CA ASN A 47 18.28 3.55 -14.48
C ASN A 47 19.75 3.88 -14.75
N ILE A 48 20.70 3.02 -14.38
CA ILE A 48 22.13 3.26 -14.54
C ILE A 48 22.60 2.70 -15.88
N LYS A 49 23.10 3.57 -16.78
CA LYS A 49 23.63 3.20 -18.10
C LYS A 49 24.95 2.41 -17.98
N HIS A 50 25.89 2.90 -17.18
CA HIS A 50 27.25 2.37 -17.03
C HIS A 50 27.45 1.71 -15.68
N ARG A 51 26.65 0.71 -15.36
CA ARG A 51 26.50 0.12 -14.01
C ARG A 51 27.79 -0.22 -13.28
N LYS A 52 28.80 -0.80 -13.98
CA LYS A 52 30.05 -1.19 -13.33
C LYS A 52 30.88 0.02 -12.92
N THR A 53 31.03 1.00 -13.83
CA THR A 53 31.80 2.22 -13.61
C THR A 53 31.16 3.08 -12.55
N THR A 54 29.83 3.27 -12.64
CA THR A 54 29.04 4.05 -11.66
C THR A 54 29.06 3.40 -10.27
N THR A 55 28.92 2.06 -10.18
CA THR A 55 29.04 1.36 -8.90
C THR A 55 30.43 1.54 -8.28
N LYS A 56 31.50 1.47 -9.09
CA LYS A 56 32.86 1.70 -8.62
C LYS A 56 33.01 3.12 -8.09
N PHE A 57 32.55 4.11 -8.84
CA PHE A 57 32.57 5.52 -8.44
C PHE A 57 31.82 5.77 -7.12
N LEU A 58 30.61 5.23 -6.97
CA LEU A 58 29.82 5.38 -5.74
C LEU A 58 30.49 4.71 -4.52
N ASN A 59 31.21 3.58 -4.74
CA ASN A 59 32.02 2.98 -3.68
C ASN A 59 33.23 3.83 -3.30
N GLU A 60 33.84 4.55 -4.26
CA GLU A 60 34.89 5.51 -3.98
C GLU A 60 34.34 6.69 -3.13
N MET A 61 33.15 7.21 -3.47
CA MET A 61 32.48 8.22 -2.65
C MET A 61 32.17 7.72 -1.23
N LEU A 62 31.74 6.47 -1.09
CA LEU A 62 31.55 5.85 0.22
C LEU A 62 32.88 5.73 1.00
N GLY A 63 33.98 5.47 0.30
CA GLY A 63 35.34 5.43 0.87
C GLY A 63 35.74 6.76 1.50
N LEU A 64 35.28 7.91 0.94
CA LEU A 64 35.55 9.23 1.51
C LEU A 64 34.92 9.40 2.90
N LEU A 65 33.75 8.79 3.15
CA LEU A 65 33.15 8.81 4.50
C LEU A 65 34.03 8.07 5.52
N SER A 66 34.67 6.97 5.09
CA SER A 66 35.61 6.24 5.93
C SER A 66 36.92 7.02 6.17
N ALA A 67 37.25 7.94 5.27
CA ALA A 67 38.38 8.86 5.43
C ALA A 67 38.07 10.09 6.29
N GLY A 68 36.80 10.21 6.80
CA GLY A 68 36.40 11.28 7.73
C GLY A 68 35.65 12.44 7.11
N TYR A 69 35.32 12.39 5.80
CA TYR A 69 34.42 13.37 5.18
C TYR A 69 32.98 13.06 5.54
N THR A 70 32.14 14.09 5.59
CA THR A 70 30.70 13.96 5.83
C THR A 70 29.94 13.83 4.50
N VAL A 71 28.70 13.32 4.50
CA VAL A 71 27.90 13.15 3.29
C VAL A 71 27.67 14.48 2.58
N ASP A 72 27.38 15.55 3.33
CA ASP A 72 27.18 16.90 2.78
C ASP A 72 28.45 17.44 2.10
N GLN A 73 29.64 17.19 2.66
CA GLN A 73 30.91 17.57 2.02
C GLN A 73 31.14 16.84 0.70
N VAL A 74 30.86 15.55 0.65
CA VAL A 74 31.02 14.73 -0.58
C VAL A 74 30.02 15.19 -1.64
N ILE A 75 28.74 15.35 -1.30
CA ILE A 75 27.70 15.80 -2.26
C ILE A 75 28.00 17.23 -2.75
N TYR A 76 28.40 18.12 -1.86
CA TYR A 76 28.74 19.50 -2.27
C TYR A 76 29.93 19.54 -3.23
N ALA A 77 31.00 18.79 -2.95
CA ALA A 77 32.17 18.68 -3.84
C ALA A 77 31.79 18.07 -5.20
N LEU A 78 30.92 17.05 -5.20
CA LEU A 78 30.38 16.45 -6.42
C LEU A 78 29.56 17.48 -7.23
N GLY A 79 28.69 18.23 -6.57
CA GLY A 79 27.90 19.28 -7.20
C GLY A 79 28.76 20.38 -7.82
N LEU A 80 29.79 20.85 -7.10
CA LEU A 80 30.74 21.83 -7.63
C LEU A 80 31.46 21.31 -8.89
N GLU A 81 31.93 20.08 -8.86
CA GLU A 81 32.62 19.47 -10.01
C GLU A 81 31.70 19.31 -11.23
N LEU A 82 30.45 18.95 -11.03
CA LEU A 82 29.45 18.80 -12.10
C LEU A 82 28.99 20.16 -12.68
N THR A 83 28.98 21.23 -11.87
CA THR A 83 28.48 22.57 -12.24
C THR A 83 29.59 23.58 -12.44
N ASP A 84 30.82 23.15 -12.78
CA ASP A 84 31.97 24.01 -13.05
C ASP A 84 32.22 25.04 -11.95
N GLY A 85 32.03 24.68 -10.70
CA GLY A 85 32.29 25.48 -9.52
C GLY A 85 31.14 26.40 -9.08
N LYS A 86 29.91 26.18 -9.52
CA LYS A 86 28.73 26.96 -9.08
C LYS A 86 28.53 26.86 -7.58
N GLN A 87 28.70 27.97 -6.89
CA GLN A 87 28.46 28.10 -5.46
C GLN A 87 26.96 28.23 -5.17
N LEU A 88 26.49 27.53 -4.13
CA LEU A 88 25.13 27.68 -3.59
C LEU A 88 25.16 28.65 -2.39
N PRO A 89 24.49 29.81 -2.45
CA PRO A 89 24.65 30.87 -1.46
C PRO A 89 24.13 30.51 -0.06
N ASP A 90 23.08 29.70 0.03
CA ASP A 90 22.38 29.39 1.28
C ASP A 90 22.96 28.19 2.06
N PHE A 91 23.97 27.51 1.51
CA PHE A 91 24.60 26.39 2.18
C PHE A 91 25.81 26.81 3.02
N HIS A 92 25.53 27.05 4.31
CA HIS A 92 26.57 27.22 5.33
C HIS A 92 27.11 25.83 5.74
N LEU A 93 27.94 25.21 4.91
CA LEU A 93 28.73 24.07 5.34
C LEU A 93 29.59 24.49 6.52
N LYS A 94 29.48 23.78 7.66
CA LYS A 94 30.24 24.05 8.88
C LYS A 94 31.76 23.97 8.68
N SER A 95 32.21 23.41 7.55
CA SER A 95 33.59 23.40 7.11
C SER A 95 33.65 23.38 5.58
N LYS A 96 34.19 24.42 4.94
CA LYS A 96 34.58 24.37 3.52
C LYS A 96 35.64 23.28 3.39
N SER A 97 35.32 22.17 2.77
CA SER A 97 36.31 21.16 2.47
C SER A 97 36.96 21.50 1.13
N ASN A 98 38.27 21.33 1.03
CA ASN A 98 38.98 21.41 -0.25
C ASN A 98 38.94 20.06 -0.99
N LEU A 99 37.86 19.31 -0.79
CA LEU A 99 37.68 18.01 -1.43
C LEU A 99 37.50 18.22 -2.94
N GLN A 100 38.37 17.61 -3.73
CA GLN A 100 38.25 17.54 -5.19
C GLN A 100 37.83 16.12 -5.57
N ILE A 101 36.83 16.02 -6.43
CA ILE A 101 36.29 14.76 -6.94
C ILE A 101 36.57 14.72 -8.44
N THR A 102 37.12 13.60 -8.91
CA THR A 102 37.27 13.35 -10.35
C THR A 102 36.18 12.39 -10.79
N ILE A 103 35.35 12.81 -11.73
CA ILE A 103 34.21 12.03 -12.24
C ILE A 103 34.62 11.43 -13.59
N PRO A 104 34.57 10.10 -13.76
CA PRO A 104 34.77 9.48 -15.06
C PRO A 104 33.72 9.93 -16.07
N ASP A 105 34.11 10.12 -17.36
CA ASP A 105 33.21 10.62 -18.40
C ASP A 105 31.92 9.80 -18.52
N GLU A 106 32.02 8.47 -18.49
CA GLU A 106 30.86 7.57 -18.51
C GLU A 106 29.90 7.78 -17.35
N VAL A 107 30.40 8.23 -16.18
CA VAL A 107 29.59 8.47 -14.98
C VAL A 107 28.93 9.84 -15.04
N ARG A 108 29.54 10.82 -15.74
CA ARG A 108 28.92 12.14 -15.98
C ARG A 108 27.65 12.05 -16.84
N GLU A 109 27.50 10.99 -17.65
CA GLU A 109 26.33 10.75 -18.50
C GLU A 109 25.13 10.16 -17.75
N GLU A 110 25.27 9.82 -16.46
CA GLU A 110 24.15 9.31 -15.66
C GLU A 110 23.14 10.42 -15.36
N HIS A 111 21.86 10.08 -15.43
CA HIS A 111 20.76 11.02 -15.45
C HIS A 111 20.62 11.85 -14.15
N ASP A 112 20.79 11.25 -12.96
CA ASP A 112 20.75 11.93 -11.66
C ASP A 112 21.88 11.43 -10.75
N LEU A 113 23.13 11.67 -11.17
CA LEU A 113 24.30 11.23 -10.43
C LEU A 113 24.34 11.76 -8.99
N ILE A 114 23.91 13.01 -8.79
CA ILE A 114 23.88 13.65 -7.46
C ILE A 114 22.84 12.94 -6.56
N GLY A 115 21.64 12.72 -7.07
CA GLY A 115 20.59 12.00 -6.33
C GLY A 115 20.95 10.55 -6.05
N ASP A 116 21.58 9.85 -7.01
CA ASP A 116 22.06 8.49 -6.82
C ASP A 116 23.16 8.43 -5.76
N CYS A 117 24.10 9.38 -5.78
CA CYS A 117 25.15 9.51 -4.78
C CYS A 117 24.56 9.79 -3.38
N TYR A 118 23.62 10.73 -3.28
CA TYR A 118 22.89 11.02 -2.04
C TYR A 118 22.22 9.77 -1.48
N GLN A 119 21.50 9.03 -2.32
CA GLN A 119 20.83 7.79 -1.89
C GLN A 119 21.82 6.69 -1.49
N TYR A 120 22.96 6.59 -2.17
CA TYR A 120 23.97 5.58 -1.89
C TYR A 120 24.71 5.85 -0.57
N LEU A 121 25.01 7.12 -0.29
CA LEU A 121 25.74 7.53 0.90
C LEU A 121 24.86 7.60 2.16
N THR A 122 23.55 7.79 2.00
CA THR A 122 22.61 7.80 3.13
C THR A 122 22.18 6.39 3.52
N ASN A 123 22.07 6.15 4.85
CA ASN A 123 21.71 4.82 5.37
C ASN A 123 20.28 4.43 4.95
N LYS A 124 20.10 3.20 4.43
CA LYS A 124 18.80 2.65 4.05
C LYS A 124 17.77 2.73 5.19
N HIS A 125 18.20 2.51 6.43
CA HIS A 125 17.31 2.55 7.59
C HIS A 125 16.76 3.96 7.85
N ASP A 126 17.58 4.98 7.69
CA ASP A 126 17.18 6.38 7.86
C ASP A 126 16.26 6.83 6.73
N ARG A 127 16.51 6.39 5.50
CA ARG A 127 15.61 6.63 4.35
C ARG A 127 14.23 5.98 4.53
N LEU A 128 14.18 4.74 5.01
CA LEU A 128 12.92 4.06 5.29
C LEU A 128 12.14 4.73 6.43
N LYS A 129 12.83 5.29 7.43
CA LYS A 129 12.19 6.07 8.49
C LYS A 129 11.65 7.41 8.00
N LYS A 130 12.36 8.05 7.07
CA LYS A 130 11.95 9.31 6.44
C LYS A 130 10.93 9.11 5.33
N GLY A 131 10.64 7.86 4.93
CA GLY A 131 9.70 7.56 3.84
C GLY A 131 10.18 8.01 2.45
N THR A 132 11.49 8.23 2.27
CA THR A 132 12.06 8.77 1.04
C THR A 132 12.23 7.68 -0.01
N PHE A 133 11.52 7.79 -1.13
CA PHE A 133 11.56 6.85 -2.25
C PHE A 133 11.80 7.58 -3.56
N TYR A 134 12.59 6.98 -4.43
CA TYR A 134 12.98 7.54 -5.72
C TYR A 134 12.05 7.10 -6.85
N THR A 135 11.56 8.03 -7.65
CA THR A 135 10.70 7.75 -8.80
C THR A 135 11.55 7.51 -10.05
N SER A 136 11.30 6.40 -10.76
CA SER A 136 12.04 6.12 -11.99
C SER A 136 11.60 7.04 -13.14
N GLU A 137 12.54 7.35 -14.04
CA GLU A 137 12.30 8.18 -15.23
C GLU A 137 11.09 7.68 -16.04
N SER A 138 11.01 6.37 -16.28
CA SER A 138 9.88 5.76 -17.02
C SER A 138 8.51 5.94 -16.38
N ILE A 139 8.45 6.17 -15.06
CA ILE A 139 7.21 6.52 -14.35
C ILE A 139 6.92 8.00 -14.54
N ILE A 140 7.95 8.85 -14.39
CA ILE A 140 7.82 10.31 -14.57
C ILE A 140 7.29 10.60 -15.97
N GLU A 141 7.90 10.02 -17.01
CA GLU A 141 7.46 10.18 -18.40
C GLU A 141 5.97 9.86 -18.58
N LYS A 142 5.53 8.71 -18.06
CA LYS A 142 4.12 8.30 -18.17
C LYS A 142 3.17 9.21 -17.41
N ILE A 143 3.58 9.70 -16.24
CA ILE A 143 2.76 10.63 -15.43
C ILE A 143 2.59 11.95 -16.16
N VAL A 144 3.68 12.51 -16.69
CA VAL A 144 3.65 13.84 -17.32
C VAL A 144 3.17 13.81 -18.77
N GLU A 145 3.05 12.62 -19.39
CA GLU A 145 2.52 12.47 -20.76
C GLU A 145 1.13 13.08 -20.90
N GLY A 146 0.28 12.90 -19.91
CA GLY A 146 -1.10 13.41 -19.86
C GLY A 146 -1.27 14.81 -19.29
N ILE A 147 -0.17 15.51 -18.95
CA ILE A 147 -0.21 16.87 -18.38
C ILE A 147 0.21 17.88 -19.45
N ASP A 148 -0.63 18.89 -19.63
CA ASP A 148 -0.30 20.05 -20.50
C ASP A 148 0.61 21.00 -19.73
N ILE A 149 1.90 21.06 -20.13
CA ILE A 149 2.92 21.91 -19.52
C ILE A 149 3.45 22.87 -20.60
N SER A 150 3.07 24.12 -20.48
CA SER A 150 3.58 25.22 -21.30
C SER A 150 4.74 25.93 -20.57
N ASP A 151 5.47 26.80 -21.25
CA ASP A 151 6.58 27.57 -20.67
C ASP A 151 6.18 28.49 -19.49
N SER A 152 4.89 28.77 -19.33
CA SER A 152 4.34 29.59 -18.24
C SER A 152 3.76 28.76 -17.09
N THR A 153 3.70 27.43 -17.22
CA THR A 153 3.12 26.54 -16.22
C THR A 153 4.00 26.49 -14.95
N SER A 154 3.47 26.93 -13.82
CA SER A 154 4.14 26.83 -12.53
C SER A 154 3.94 25.44 -11.92
N ILE A 155 5.04 24.77 -11.51
CA ILE A 155 5.01 23.42 -10.94
C ILE A 155 5.64 23.46 -9.55
N PHE A 156 4.93 22.91 -8.56
CA PHE A 156 5.42 22.82 -7.19
C PHE A 156 5.50 21.38 -6.71
N ASP A 157 6.64 21.04 -6.10
CA ASP A 157 6.86 19.78 -5.39
C ASP A 157 7.15 20.06 -3.91
N PRO A 158 6.21 19.80 -2.99
CA PRO A 158 6.38 20.04 -1.56
C PRO A 158 7.27 19.00 -0.83
N ALA A 159 7.80 18.00 -1.54
CA ALA A 159 8.74 17.00 -1.05
C ALA A 159 9.75 16.65 -2.16
N CYS A 160 10.43 17.66 -2.70
CA CYS A 160 11.13 17.57 -3.98
C CYS A 160 12.35 16.62 -3.99
N GLY A 161 12.88 16.24 -2.84
CA GLY A 161 14.07 15.39 -2.77
C GLY A 161 15.25 15.97 -3.54
N SER A 162 15.90 15.17 -4.40
CA SER A 162 16.96 15.61 -5.31
C SER A 162 16.44 16.39 -6.54
N GLY A 163 15.12 16.59 -6.65
CA GLY A 163 14.49 17.26 -7.79
C GLY A 163 14.14 16.35 -8.97
N ASN A 164 14.39 15.05 -8.85
CA ASN A 164 14.22 14.12 -9.97
C ASN A 164 12.80 14.17 -10.58
N LEU A 165 11.75 14.26 -9.77
CA LEU A 165 10.37 14.32 -10.26
C LEU A 165 10.09 15.64 -10.99
N ILE A 166 10.32 16.77 -10.32
CA ILE A 166 9.98 18.08 -10.85
C ILE A 166 10.87 18.50 -12.02
N LEU A 167 12.17 18.23 -11.97
CA LEU A 167 13.10 18.63 -13.03
C LEU A 167 12.92 17.79 -14.31
N ASN A 168 12.39 16.59 -14.23
CA ASN A 168 12.11 15.73 -15.39
C ASN A 168 10.64 15.77 -15.85
N SER A 169 9.86 16.72 -15.36
CA SER A 169 8.44 16.91 -15.69
C SER A 169 8.19 17.78 -16.94
N LYS A 170 9.02 17.69 -17.99
CA LYS A 170 8.94 18.50 -19.22
C LYS A 170 9.14 20.02 -19.01
N VAL A 171 9.65 20.45 -17.86
CA VAL A 171 9.96 21.86 -17.63
C VAL A 171 11.09 22.32 -18.55
N THR A 172 10.91 23.47 -19.18
CA THR A 172 11.85 24.09 -20.13
C THR A 172 12.39 25.43 -19.62
N ASN A 173 11.64 26.05 -18.71
CA ASN A 173 11.96 27.37 -18.16
C ASN A 173 12.26 27.25 -16.65
N PRO A 174 13.39 27.80 -16.17
CA PRO A 174 13.73 27.77 -14.75
C PRO A 174 12.66 28.38 -13.83
N LYS A 175 11.87 29.35 -14.30
CA LYS A 175 10.79 29.97 -13.53
C LYS A 175 9.57 29.06 -13.27
N GLN A 176 9.49 27.92 -13.94
CA GLN A 176 8.42 26.94 -13.73
C GLN A 176 8.61 26.15 -12.44
N VAL A 177 9.84 26.06 -11.92
CA VAL A 177 10.24 25.12 -10.87
C VAL A 177 10.17 25.77 -9.51
N HIS A 178 9.27 25.25 -8.66
CA HIS A 178 9.13 25.60 -7.26
C HIS A 178 9.22 24.30 -6.43
N GLY A 179 10.06 24.27 -5.42
CA GLY A 179 10.27 23.06 -4.64
C GLY A 179 10.55 23.34 -3.17
N MET A 180 10.24 22.36 -2.33
CA MET A 180 10.75 22.35 -0.96
C MET A 180 10.99 20.93 -0.48
N ASP A 181 11.85 20.80 0.51
CA ASP A 181 12.08 19.54 1.24
C ASP A 181 12.52 19.85 2.66
N LEU A 182 12.20 18.96 3.58
CA LEU A 182 12.63 19.06 4.98
C LEU A 182 14.12 18.77 5.15
N ASP A 183 14.72 17.96 4.25
CA ASP A 183 16.12 17.56 4.31
C ASP A 183 17.01 18.58 3.56
N PRO A 184 17.85 19.36 4.26
CA PRO A 184 18.70 20.36 3.61
C PRO A 184 19.68 19.72 2.60
N LEU A 185 20.06 18.47 2.79
CA LEU A 185 20.93 17.76 1.85
C LEU A 185 20.20 17.40 0.54
N ALA A 186 18.92 17.03 0.63
CA ALA A 186 18.07 16.82 -0.55
C ALA A 186 17.88 18.12 -1.33
N VAL A 187 17.60 19.23 -0.63
CA VAL A 187 17.50 20.58 -1.25
C VAL A 187 18.79 20.96 -1.97
N MET A 188 19.95 20.72 -1.37
CA MET A 188 21.25 20.97 -2.01
C MET A 188 21.39 20.16 -3.30
N CYS A 189 21.03 18.87 -3.28
CA CYS A 189 21.03 18.02 -4.48
C CYS A 189 20.10 18.60 -5.56
N CYS A 190 18.90 19.01 -5.19
CA CYS A 190 17.91 19.59 -6.11
C CYS A 190 18.42 20.89 -6.75
N GLN A 191 19.04 21.78 -5.99
CA GLN A 191 19.59 23.04 -6.50
C GLN A 191 20.76 22.80 -7.47
N PHE A 192 21.65 21.85 -7.20
CA PHE A 192 22.69 21.47 -8.17
C PHE A 192 22.09 20.88 -9.44
N ASN A 193 21.12 19.95 -9.32
CA ASN A 193 20.43 19.36 -10.47
C ASN A 193 19.66 20.40 -11.29
N TYR A 194 19.12 21.44 -10.64
CA TYR A 194 18.52 22.58 -11.33
C TYR A 194 19.54 23.33 -12.20
N TYR A 195 20.74 23.63 -11.69
CA TYR A 195 21.79 24.26 -12.48
C TYR A 195 22.37 23.37 -13.56
N LEU A 196 22.40 22.03 -13.34
CA LEU A 196 22.77 21.08 -14.39
C LEU A 196 21.77 21.09 -15.54
N LYS A 197 20.47 21.26 -15.24
CA LYS A 197 19.42 21.29 -16.26
C LYS A 197 19.35 22.61 -17.00
N PHE A 198 19.38 23.73 -16.31
CA PHE A 198 19.12 25.05 -16.89
C PHE A 198 20.37 25.90 -17.17
N GLY A 199 21.53 25.36 -16.80
CA GLY A 199 22.82 26.07 -16.92
C GLY A 199 23.19 26.85 -15.67
N ILE A 200 24.50 27.08 -15.51
CA ILE A 200 25.07 27.77 -14.33
C ILE A 200 24.67 29.24 -14.20
N ASP A 201 24.27 29.85 -15.30
CA ASP A 201 23.79 31.24 -15.37
C ASP A 201 22.28 31.37 -15.17
N ALA A 202 21.58 30.26 -14.92
CA ALA A 202 20.15 30.30 -14.59
C ALA A 202 19.89 31.13 -13.32
N PRO A 203 18.71 31.77 -13.22
CA PRO A 203 18.34 32.52 -12.02
C PRO A 203 18.37 31.60 -10.79
N GLU A 204 18.43 32.20 -9.61
CA GLU A 204 18.39 31.47 -8.35
C GLU A 204 17.14 30.59 -8.27
N PRO A 205 17.26 29.29 -7.92
CA PRO A 205 16.13 28.38 -7.87
C PRO A 205 15.18 28.68 -6.71
N ASP A 206 13.88 28.66 -6.94
CA ASP A 206 12.87 28.71 -5.88
C ASP A 206 12.69 27.31 -5.26
N ILE A 207 13.78 26.82 -4.67
CA ILE A 207 13.87 25.50 -4.00
C ILE A 207 14.35 25.74 -2.58
N LYS A 208 13.47 25.50 -1.59
CA LYS A 208 13.68 25.90 -0.19
C LYS A 208 13.75 24.71 0.76
N CYS A 209 14.59 24.83 1.78
CA CYS A 209 14.60 23.92 2.91
C CYS A 209 13.55 24.38 3.93
N GLY A 210 12.60 23.49 4.31
CA GLY A 210 11.58 23.84 5.27
C GLY A 210 10.57 22.72 5.53
N ASP A 211 9.79 22.90 6.59
CA ASP A 211 8.70 22.01 6.94
C ASP A 211 7.43 22.40 6.17
N PHE A 212 6.82 21.44 5.48
CA PHE A 212 5.60 21.67 4.71
C PHE A 212 4.41 22.08 5.60
N GLN A 213 4.33 21.62 6.87
CA GLN A 213 3.30 22.11 7.79
C GLN A 213 3.44 23.58 8.09
N GLU A 214 4.67 24.05 8.36
CA GLU A 214 4.94 25.47 8.59
C GLU A 214 4.68 26.31 7.33
N PHE A 215 5.00 25.77 6.16
CA PHE A 215 4.69 26.40 4.89
C PHE A 215 3.17 26.56 4.70
N VAL A 216 2.38 25.49 4.94
CA VAL A 216 0.91 25.53 4.86
C VAL A 216 0.33 26.56 5.84
N LYS A 217 0.83 26.64 7.07
CA LYS A 217 0.38 27.65 8.06
C LYS A 217 0.62 29.08 7.63
N SER A 218 1.78 29.33 7.01
CA SER A 218 2.21 30.69 6.64
C SER A 218 1.61 31.19 5.33
N HIS A 219 1.10 30.29 4.47
CA HIS A 219 0.66 30.59 3.10
C HIS A 219 -0.79 30.12 2.83
N ASP A 220 -1.64 30.07 3.86
CA ASP A 220 -3.00 29.57 3.76
C ASP A 220 -3.81 30.28 2.65
N ALA A 221 -4.33 29.50 1.71
CA ALA A 221 -5.29 29.81 0.63
C ALA A 221 -4.84 30.71 -0.55
N ASP A 222 -3.79 31.48 -0.48
CA ASP A 222 -3.48 32.48 -1.53
C ASP A 222 -2.44 32.01 -2.56
N MET A 223 -1.61 31.02 -2.24
CA MET A 223 -0.59 30.53 -3.16
C MET A 223 -1.16 29.44 -4.07
N LYS A 224 -1.20 29.72 -5.37
CA LYS A 224 -1.71 28.78 -6.39
C LYS A 224 -0.63 28.46 -7.40
N PHE A 225 -0.45 27.16 -7.63
CA PHE A 225 0.38 26.61 -8.71
C PHE A 225 -0.51 25.96 -9.77
N ASP A 226 -0.07 25.97 -11.02
CA ASP A 226 -0.81 25.29 -12.08
C ASP A 226 -0.79 23.77 -11.86
N VAL A 227 0.37 23.22 -11.47
CA VAL A 227 0.57 21.80 -11.25
C VAL A 227 1.30 21.53 -9.93
N ILE A 228 0.77 20.59 -9.14
CA ILE A 228 1.48 19.95 -8.04
C ILE A 228 1.96 18.60 -8.55
N LEU A 229 3.26 18.33 -8.43
CA LEU A 229 3.85 17.01 -8.65
C LEU A 229 4.55 16.58 -7.37
N CYS A 230 4.06 15.52 -6.72
CA CYS A 230 4.61 15.15 -5.43
C CYS A 230 4.72 13.62 -5.26
N ASN A 231 5.87 13.19 -4.78
CA ASN A 231 6.08 11.87 -4.22
C ASN A 231 6.25 12.03 -2.69
N PRO A 232 5.14 12.13 -1.92
CA PRO A 232 5.21 12.47 -0.50
C PRO A 232 5.89 11.36 0.32
N PRO A 233 6.38 11.65 1.52
CA PRO A 233 6.94 10.63 2.39
C PRO A 233 5.86 9.63 2.84
N TYR A 234 6.19 8.29 2.82
CA TYR A 234 5.25 7.22 3.16
C TYR A 234 5.52 6.61 4.53
N GLY A 235 4.43 6.29 5.26
CA GLY A 235 4.51 5.49 6.48
C GLY A 235 5.20 6.16 7.66
N ALA A 236 5.42 7.45 7.59
CA ALA A 236 5.81 8.27 8.72
C ALA A 236 4.53 8.77 9.41
N ASP A 237 4.41 8.52 10.71
CA ASP A 237 3.37 9.17 11.50
C ASP A 237 3.83 10.62 11.77
N MET A 238 2.93 11.56 11.54
CA MET A 238 3.17 12.99 11.72
C MET A 238 2.33 13.51 12.88
N GLU A 239 2.96 14.25 13.80
CA GLU A 239 2.21 15.05 14.75
C GLU A 239 1.66 16.27 14.01
N ILE A 240 0.34 16.27 13.76
CA ILE A 240 -0.32 17.41 13.14
C ILE A 240 -0.47 18.49 14.20
N ASP A 241 0.20 19.61 13.99
CA ASP A 241 0.07 20.76 14.85
C ASP A 241 -1.33 21.35 14.72
N GLY A 242 -2.03 21.55 15.86
CA GLY A 242 -3.42 22.03 15.93
C GLY A 242 -3.68 23.41 15.32
N GLY A 243 -2.67 24.07 14.75
CA GLY A 243 -2.79 25.35 14.02
C GLY A 243 -3.27 25.20 12.57
N VAL A 244 -3.28 24.00 12.00
CA VAL A 244 -3.75 23.74 10.63
C VAL A 244 -5.05 22.96 10.67
N LEU A 245 -6.11 23.49 10.08
CA LEU A 245 -7.40 22.80 9.96
C LEU A 245 -7.31 21.74 8.86
N SER A 246 -7.12 20.48 9.24
CA SER A 246 -7.22 19.33 8.33
C SER A 246 -8.64 18.75 8.37
N GLU A 247 -9.24 18.52 7.21
CA GLU A 247 -10.51 17.81 7.07
C GLU A 247 -10.30 16.28 7.12
N VAL A 248 -9.10 15.81 6.72
CA VAL A 248 -8.70 14.40 6.76
C VAL A 248 -8.17 14.06 8.14
N LYS A 249 -8.87 13.19 8.87
CA LYS A 249 -8.51 12.77 10.24
C LYS A 249 -7.51 11.61 10.22
N SER A 250 -6.36 11.79 9.59
CA SER A 250 -5.29 10.80 9.51
C SER A 250 -4.02 11.34 10.14
N ILE A 251 -3.23 10.46 10.77
CA ILE A 251 -1.89 10.75 11.26
C ILE A 251 -0.80 10.36 10.26
N ASP A 252 -1.19 9.83 9.07
CA ASP A 252 -0.24 9.50 8.02
C ASP A 252 0.21 10.77 7.29
N CYS A 253 1.52 10.96 7.22
CA CYS A 253 2.13 12.08 6.53
C CYS A 253 1.66 12.20 5.08
N LEU A 254 1.50 11.06 4.39
CA LEU A 254 0.99 10.99 3.02
C LEU A 254 -0.39 11.67 2.89
N ASP A 255 -1.32 11.34 3.78
CA ASP A 255 -2.69 11.87 3.73
C ASP A 255 -2.70 13.40 3.91
N TYR A 256 -1.84 13.92 4.80
CA TYR A 256 -1.64 15.36 5.00
C TYR A 256 -1.13 16.06 3.73
N PHE A 257 -0.09 15.49 3.10
CA PHE A 257 0.47 16.05 1.87
C PHE A 257 -0.56 16.08 0.74
N VAL A 258 -1.30 14.99 0.54
CA VAL A 258 -2.34 14.93 -0.51
C VAL A 258 -3.43 15.98 -0.27
N GLU A 259 -3.93 16.11 0.96
CA GLU A 259 -4.94 17.10 1.28
C GLU A 259 -4.46 18.53 1.05
N HIS A 260 -3.35 18.92 1.69
CA HIS A 260 -2.93 20.33 1.71
C HIS A 260 -2.27 20.77 0.42
N ALA A 261 -1.42 19.93 -0.19
CA ALA A 261 -0.80 20.31 -1.46
C ALA A 261 -1.84 20.41 -2.60
N SER A 262 -2.86 19.50 -2.62
CA SER A 262 -3.91 19.61 -3.65
C SER A 262 -4.78 20.86 -3.54
N ARG A 263 -4.81 21.53 -2.39
CA ARG A 263 -5.49 22.83 -2.25
C ARG A 263 -4.71 23.97 -2.91
N MET A 264 -3.39 23.79 -3.10
CA MET A 264 -2.49 24.79 -3.68
C MET A 264 -2.35 24.65 -5.20
N GLY A 265 -2.80 23.55 -5.81
CA GLY A 265 -2.70 23.27 -7.23
C GLY A 265 -4.02 23.31 -7.97
N VAL A 266 -4.00 23.71 -9.25
CA VAL A 266 -5.14 23.51 -10.16
C VAL A 266 -5.23 22.05 -10.52
N LEU A 267 -4.12 21.45 -10.93
CA LEU A 267 -3.95 20.01 -11.14
C LEU A 267 -2.94 19.47 -10.13
N SER A 268 -3.20 18.33 -9.54
CA SER A 268 -2.26 17.70 -8.60
C SER A 268 -2.06 16.24 -8.92
N VAL A 269 -0.81 15.81 -8.99
CA VAL A 269 -0.46 14.41 -9.24
C VAL A 269 0.45 13.92 -8.12
N PHE A 270 -0.01 12.87 -7.45
CA PHE A 270 0.69 12.25 -6.33
C PHE A 270 1.10 10.83 -6.69
N ILE A 271 2.36 10.49 -6.42
CA ILE A 271 2.86 9.12 -6.53
C ILE A 271 2.71 8.47 -5.16
N LEU A 272 1.89 7.43 -5.06
CA LEU A 272 1.45 6.87 -3.78
C LEU A 272 1.58 5.36 -3.76
N PRO A 273 1.75 4.72 -2.58
CA PRO A 273 1.64 3.27 -2.47
C PRO A 273 0.20 2.82 -2.80
N GLU A 274 0.06 1.68 -3.46
CA GLU A 274 -1.26 1.10 -3.83
C GLU A 274 -2.19 0.93 -2.61
N THR A 275 -1.65 0.91 -1.40
CA THR A 275 -2.44 0.83 -0.17
C THR A 275 -3.44 1.99 -0.02
N VAL A 276 -3.16 3.16 -0.61
CA VAL A 276 -4.06 4.33 -0.56
C VAL A 276 -5.43 4.02 -1.17
N ILE A 277 -5.50 3.14 -2.18
CA ILE A 277 -6.74 2.87 -2.89
C ILE A 277 -7.72 1.96 -2.13
N ASN A 278 -7.26 1.20 -1.11
CA ASN A 278 -8.10 0.16 -0.52
C ASN A 278 -7.90 -0.15 0.98
N VAL A 279 -6.85 0.38 1.62
CA VAL A 279 -6.57 0.08 3.03
C VAL A 279 -7.30 1.06 3.95
N LYS A 280 -7.82 0.54 5.06
CA LYS A 280 -8.62 1.30 6.03
C LYS A 280 -7.91 2.55 6.59
N LYS A 281 -6.58 2.52 6.71
CA LYS A 281 -5.79 3.67 7.22
C LYS A 281 -6.07 4.96 6.43
N HIS A 282 -6.38 4.84 5.13
CA HIS A 282 -6.62 5.97 4.22
C HIS A 282 -8.11 6.16 3.87
N ASP A 283 -9.04 5.62 4.66
CA ASP A 283 -10.48 5.76 4.39
C ASP A 283 -10.90 7.24 4.41
N ASP A 284 -10.46 8.02 5.40
CA ASP A 284 -10.82 9.43 5.54
C ASP A 284 -10.33 10.26 4.35
N LEU A 285 -9.12 9.98 3.85
CA LEU A 285 -8.59 10.63 2.64
C LEU A 285 -9.45 10.30 1.41
N ARG A 286 -9.81 9.02 1.22
CA ARG A 286 -10.66 8.64 0.08
C ARG A 286 -12.05 9.27 0.14
N HIS A 287 -12.67 9.31 1.31
CA HIS A 287 -13.94 10.00 1.50
C HIS A 287 -13.81 11.48 1.17
N TRP A 288 -12.78 12.15 1.67
CA TRP A 288 -12.53 13.56 1.38
C TRP A 288 -12.35 13.83 -0.12
N ILE A 289 -11.57 12.99 -0.82
CA ILE A 289 -11.37 13.09 -2.28
C ILE A 289 -12.71 12.93 -3.03
N LEU A 290 -13.51 11.93 -2.63
CA LEU A 290 -14.78 11.62 -3.27
C LEU A 290 -15.86 12.69 -2.97
N ASP A 291 -15.95 13.17 -1.74
CA ASP A 291 -16.90 14.20 -1.35
C ASP A 291 -16.63 15.54 -2.06
N LYS A 292 -15.37 15.87 -2.27
CA LYS A 292 -14.97 17.08 -3.01
C LYS A 292 -14.95 16.85 -4.54
N LYS A 293 -15.24 15.63 -5.01
CA LYS A 293 -15.22 15.22 -6.44
C LYS A 293 -13.92 15.59 -7.18
N LYS A 294 -12.79 15.48 -6.48
CA LYS A 294 -11.48 15.92 -6.99
C LYS A 294 -10.74 14.89 -7.83
N LEU A 295 -11.11 13.61 -7.75
CA LEU A 295 -10.40 12.54 -8.43
C LEU A 295 -10.63 12.60 -9.94
N SER A 296 -9.57 12.78 -10.72
CA SER A 296 -9.60 12.75 -12.18
C SER A 296 -9.14 11.39 -12.71
N ALA A 297 -8.00 10.89 -12.20
CA ALA A 297 -7.47 9.62 -12.66
C ALA A 297 -6.67 8.88 -11.58
N ILE A 298 -6.61 7.56 -11.73
CA ILE A 298 -5.68 6.66 -11.04
C ILE A 298 -4.97 5.83 -12.11
N GLN A 299 -3.64 5.79 -12.06
CA GLN A 299 -2.82 4.96 -12.94
C GLN A 299 -1.92 4.04 -12.11
N SER A 300 -1.96 2.74 -12.39
CA SER A 300 -1.17 1.73 -11.69
C SER A 300 0.16 1.46 -12.38
N PHE A 301 1.25 1.37 -11.60
CA PHE A 301 2.60 1.11 -12.11
C PHE A 301 3.21 -0.20 -11.61
N GLY A 302 2.47 -0.98 -10.85
CA GLY A 302 2.99 -2.21 -10.26
C GLY A 302 4.16 -1.96 -9.29
N ALA A 303 5.04 -2.95 -9.08
CA ALA A 303 6.22 -2.84 -8.22
C ALA A 303 7.37 -2.12 -8.95
N SER A 304 7.24 -0.82 -9.18
CA SER A 304 8.14 -0.05 -10.05
C SER A 304 9.13 0.86 -9.30
N ILE A 305 9.00 1.03 -7.98
CA ILE A 305 9.98 1.77 -7.19
C ILE A 305 11.09 0.82 -6.74
N ALA A 306 12.32 1.12 -7.14
CA ALA A 306 13.49 0.35 -6.75
C ALA A 306 13.65 0.33 -5.22
N GLY A 307 13.77 -0.88 -4.65
CA GLY A 307 13.96 -1.10 -3.21
C GLY A 307 12.68 -1.19 -2.39
N THR A 308 11.49 -1.11 -2.99
CA THR A 308 10.22 -1.35 -2.31
C THR A 308 9.54 -2.63 -2.80
N LEU A 309 8.83 -3.30 -1.89
CA LEU A 309 7.94 -4.42 -2.21
C LEU A 309 6.51 -3.95 -2.54
N TYR A 310 6.29 -2.63 -2.59
CA TYR A 310 4.96 -2.06 -2.76
C TYR A 310 4.71 -1.68 -4.21
N ASN A 311 3.53 -2.01 -4.70
CA ASN A 311 3.00 -1.42 -5.91
C ASN A 311 2.70 0.06 -5.67
N ILE A 312 2.85 0.88 -6.71
CA ILE A 312 2.55 2.30 -6.68
C ILE A 312 1.45 2.66 -7.66
N VAL A 313 0.78 3.75 -7.36
CA VAL A 313 -0.21 4.40 -8.22
C VAL A 313 0.10 5.88 -8.36
N ALA A 314 -0.19 6.47 -9.51
CA ALA A 314 -0.34 7.92 -9.63
C ALA A 314 -1.81 8.28 -9.41
N LEU A 315 -2.05 9.19 -8.49
CA LEU A 315 -3.36 9.75 -8.18
C LEU A 315 -3.43 11.17 -8.72
N THR A 316 -4.30 11.40 -9.70
CA THR A 316 -4.50 12.73 -10.31
C THR A 316 -5.76 13.36 -9.75
N LEU A 317 -5.61 14.53 -9.15
CA LEU A 317 -6.70 15.34 -8.62
C LEU A 317 -6.79 16.64 -9.40
N ASN A 318 -8.01 17.07 -9.72
CA ASN A 318 -8.30 18.38 -10.31
C ASN A 318 -9.54 18.99 -9.65
N HIS A 319 -9.88 20.21 -10.03
CA HIS A 319 -11.05 20.91 -9.51
C HIS A 319 -12.29 20.81 -10.42
N ASP A 320 -12.22 19.99 -11.49
CA ASP A 320 -13.34 19.83 -12.40
C ASP A 320 -14.42 18.96 -11.75
N GLU A 321 -15.67 19.47 -11.71
CA GLU A 321 -16.82 18.75 -11.19
C GLU A 321 -17.28 17.68 -12.17
N ASN A 322 -16.60 16.56 -12.24
CA ASN A 322 -17.01 15.41 -13.02
C ASN A 322 -17.67 14.35 -12.14
N ASN A 323 -18.69 13.65 -12.67
CA ASN A 323 -19.31 12.52 -11.96
C ASN A 323 -18.54 11.20 -12.15
N ASN A 324 -17.43 11.21 -12.89
CA ASN A 324 -16.63 10.06 -13.20
C ASN A 324 -15.14 10.39 -13.09
N TYR A 325 -14.34 9.36 -12.81
CA TYR A 325 -12.89 9.39 -12.90
C TYR A 325 -12.38 8.21 -13.73
N PHE A 326 -11.11 8.21 -14.09
CA PHE A 326 -10.51 7.10 -14.83
C PHE A 326 -9.62 6.27 -13.92
N PHE A 327 -9.70 4.94 -13.99
CA PHE A 327 -8.79 4.03 -13.33
C PHE A 327 -8.17 3.09 -14.38
N ASP A 328 -6.88 3.22 -14.65
CA ASP A 328 -6.16 2.49 -15.72
C ASP A 328 -6.91 2.55 -17.07
N GLY A 329 -7.39 3.75 -17.42
CA GLY A 329 -8.16 4.01 -18.65
C GLY A 329 -9.63 3.60 -18.61
N LYS A 330 -10.11 2.94 -17.55
CA LYS A 330 -11.52 2.60 -17.36
C LYS A 330 -12.27 3.72 -16.67
N GLN A 331 -13.39 4.16 -17.25
CA GLN A 331 -14.24 5.17 -16.62
C GLN A 331 -15.05 4.59 -15.46
N VAL A 332 -14.93 5.17 -14.28
CA VAL A 332 -15.58 4.75 -13.04
C VAL A 332 -16.45 5.87 -12.51
N ASN A 333 -17.65 5.52 -12.04
CA ASN A 333 -18.62 6.49 -11.54
C ASN A 333 -18.41 6.74 -10.04
N TYR A 334 -18.46 8.01 -9.59
CA TYR A 334 -18.31 8.40 -8.18
C TYR A 334 -19.38 7.79 -7.27
N ASP A 335 -20.65 7.92 -7.64
CA ASP A 335 -21.76 7.38 -6.83
C ASP A 335 -21.64 5.87 -6.64
N PHE A 336 -21.19 5.17 -7.68
CA PHE A 336 -20.94 3.73 -7.58
C PHE A 336 -19.79 3.42 -6.62
N THR A 337 -18.71 4.17 -6.68
CA THR A 337 -17.57 4.01 -5.78
C THR A 337 -17.97 4.25 -4.32
N ILE A 338 -18.75 5.29 -4.05
CA ILE A 338 -19.22 5.60 -2.70
C ILE A 338 -20.19 4.53 -2.19
N LYS A 339 -21.23 4.20 -2.97
CA LYS A 339 -22.36 3.38 -2.51
C LYS A 339 -22.10 1.88 -2.53
N VAL A 340 -21.28 1.40 -3.49
CA VAL A 340 -21.08 -0.03 -3.72
C VAL A 340 -19.67 -0.49 -3.34
N LEU A 341 -18.66 0.33 -3.62
CA LEU A 341 -17.26 -0.02 -3.35
C LEU A 341 -16.78 0.42 -1.96
N ASP A 342 -17.67 0.97 -1.11
CA ASP A 342 -17.29 1.43 0.23
C ASP A 342 -16.11 2.42 0.17
N SER A 343 -16.20 3.37 -0.75
CA SER A 343 -15.17 4.38 -1.06
C SER A 343 -13.79 3.82 -1.44
N LYS A 344 -13.69 2.56 -1.85
CA LYS A 344 -12.44 1.99 -2.36
C LYS A 344 -12.33 2.21 -3.86
N PHE A 345 -11.14 2.63 -4.30
CA PHE A 345 -10.89 2.82 -5.72
C PHE A 345 -10.62 1.48 -6.41
N ARG A 346 -11.37 1.19 -7.48
CA ARG A 346 -11.27 -0.05 -8.26
C ARG A 346 -11.41 0.22 -9.76
N PRO A 347 -10.67 -0.50 -10.63
CA PRO A 347 -10.77 -0.37 -12.08
C PRO A 347 -12.02 -1.09 -12.63
N ILE A 348 -13.21 -0.62 -12.24
CA ILE A 348 -14.51 -1.21 -12.60
C ILE A 348 -15.10 -0.44 -13.76
N ASP A 349 -15.20 -1.09 -14.91
CA ASP A 349 -15.82 -0.50 -16.11
C ASP A 349 -17.36 -0.57 -16.07
N HIS A 350 -17.98 -0.09 -17.14
CA HIS A 350 -19.43 -0.04 -17.24
C HIS A 350 -20.08 -1.44 -17.22
N GLU A 351 -19.45 -2.43 -17.85
CA GLU A 351 -19.97 -3.81 -17.87
C GLU A 351 -19.87 -4.46 -16.49
N ASP A 352 -18.72 -4.29 -15.81
CA ASP A 352 -18.52 -4.75 -14.45
C ASP A 352 -19.50 -4.08 -13.48
N MET A 353 -19.79 -2.79 -13.69
CA MET A 353 -20.78 -2.06 -12.89
C MET A 353 -22.20 -2.62 -13.10
N ILE A 354 -22.59 -2.93 -14.34
CA ILE A 354 -23.88 -3.57 -14.64
C ILE A 354 -23.97 -4.94 -13.98
N PHE A 355 -22.92 -5.75 -14.10
CA PHE A 355 -22.83 -7.07 -13.48
C PHE A 355 -23.05 -6.99 -11.96
N ILE A 356 -22.34 -6.10 -11.28
CA ILE A 356 -22.48 -5.91 -9.83
C ILE A 356 -23.89 -5.44 -9.47
N LYS A 357 -24.43 -4.45 -10.19
CA LYS A 357 -25.79 -3.94 -9.96
C LYS A 357 -26.85 -5.02 -10.10
N LYS A 358 -26.75 -5.90 -11.09
CA LYS A 358 -27.69 -7.01 -11.26
C LYS A 358 -27.69 -7.94 -10.05
N ILE A 359 -26.50 -8.32 -9.55
CA ILE A 359 -26.39 -9.18 -8.37
C ILE A 359 -27.01 -8.53 -7.14
N TYR A 360 -26.72 -7.24 -6.90
CA TYR A 360 -27.25 -6.52 -5.75
C TYR A 360 -28.72 -6.10 -5.87
N SER A 361 -29.32 -6.16 -7.06
CA SER A 361 -30.74 -5.86 -7.28
C SER A 361 -31.68 -6.97 -6.81
N VAL A 362 -31.17 -8.19 -6.69
CA VAL A 362 -31.94 -9.34 -6.21
C VAL A 362 -32.09 -9.26 -4.68
N PRO A 363 -33.26 -9.60 -4.10
CA PRO A 363 -33.42 -9.68 -2.66
C PRO A 363 -32.38 -10.63 -2.06
N HIS A 364 -31.58 -10.14 -1.13
CA HIS A 364 -30.45 -10.88 -0.59
C HIS A 364 -30.25 -10.64 0.90
N GLN A 365 -29.51 -11.52 1.52
CA GLN A 365 -28.96 -11.47 2.87
C GLN A 365 -27.45 -11.52 2.81
N THR A 366 -26.77 -11.38 3.95
CA THR A 366 -25.30 -11.45 4.04
C THR A 366 -24.85 -12.27 5.26
N LEU A 367 -23.56 -12.53 5.38
CA LEU A 367 -22.99 -13.20 6.55
C LEU A 367 -22.62 -12.24 7.70
N GLU A 368 -23.07 -11.00 7.71
CA GLU A 368 -22.70 -10.02 8.75
C GLU A 368 -23.07 -10.47 10.17
N LYS A 369 -24.24 -11.11 10.33
CA LYS A 369 -24.69 -11.68 11.60
C LYS A 369 -24.04 -13.01 11.96
N SER A 370 -23.36 -13.68 11.01
CA SER A 370 -22.63 -14.91 11.23
C SER A 370 -21.32 -14.65 11.96
N LYS A 371 -20.88 -15.62 12.77
CA LYS A 371 -19.61 -15.52 13.48
C LYS A 371 -18.47 -15.96 12.59
N HIS A 372 -17.60 -15.03 12.19
CA HIS A 372 -16.32 -15.37 11.59
C HIS A 372 -15.32 -15.76 12.68
N VAL A 373 -14.59 -16.84 12.46
CA VAL A 373 -13.57 -17.36 13.36
C VAL A 373 -12.27 -17.54 12.58
N THR A 374 -11.21 -16.93 13.07
CA THR A 374 -9.86 -17.20 12.60
C THR A 374 -9.36 -18.49 13.21
N GLY A 375 -8.82 -19.40 12.41
CA GLY A 375 -8.24 -20.63 12.90
C GLY A 375 -7.02 -20.41 13.79
N LEU A 376 -6.51 -21.48 14.36
CA LEU A 376 -5.37 -21.45 15.29
C LEU A 376 -4.13 -20.81 14.65
N VAL A 377 -3.51 -19.87 15.35
CA VAL A 377 -2.26 -19.24 14.94
C VAL A 377 -1.11 -19.88 15.71
N THR A 378 -0.43 -20.82 15.08
CA THR A 378 0.68 -21.56 15.70
C THR A 378 1.99 -20.77 15.71
N GLY A 379 2.12 -19.77 14.80
CA GLY A 379 3.38 -19.03 14.57
C GLY A 379 4.46 -19.85 13.86
N ASN A 380 4.36 -21.17 13.87
CA ASN A 380 5.24 -22.09 13.12
C ASN A 380 4.52 -23.43 12.92
N ASP A 381 3.83 -23.58 11.80
CA ASP A 381 3.07 -24.78 11.46
C ASP A 381 3.96 -26.02 11.37
N ASP A 382 5.18 -25.90 10.82
CA ASP A 382 6.10 -27.03 10.67
C ASP A 382 6.54 -27.63 12.03
N ARG A 383 6.48 -26.85 13.09
CA ARG A 383 6.82 -27.30 14.44
C ARG A 383 5.67 -28.06 15.12
N PHE A 384 4.43 -27.66 14.86
CA PHE A 384 3.26 -28.12 15.63
C PHE A 384 2.34 -29.05 14.87
N LEU A 385 2.41 -29.06 13.53
CA LEU A 385 1.54 -29.89 12.70
C LEU A 385 2.25 -31.18 12.29
N LEU A 386 1.56 -32.30 12.51
CA LEU A 386 2.04 -33.64 12.20
C LEU A 386 1.36 -34.17 10.93
N ASP A 387 2.10 -34.91 10.11
CA ASP A 387 1.57 -35.54 8.90
C ASP A 387 0.81 -36.85 9.21
N SER A 388 1.11 -37.48 10.35
CA SER A 388 0.50 -38.71 10.80
C SER A 388 0.00 -38.58 12.24
N PRO A 389 -1.05 -39.34 12.63
CA PRO A 389 -1.58 -39.28 13.98
C PRO A 389 -0.60 -39.87 15.00
N THR A 390 -0.51 -39.22 16.16
CA THR A 390 0.22 -39.69 17.34
C THR A 390 -0.73 -39.76 18.52
N ALA A 391 -0.31 -40.42 19.64
CA ALA A 391 -1.13 -40.47 20.83
C ALA A 391 -1.51 -39.07 21.32
N GLY A 392 -2.79 -38.82 21.54
CA GLY A 392 -3.31 -37.52 21.97
C GLY A 392 -3.44 -36.45 20.88
N SER A 393 -3.05 -36.76 19.62
CA SER A 393 -3.23 -35.83 18.51
C SER A 393 -4.65 -35.95 17.93
N GLU A 394 -5.13 -34.81 17.38
CA GLU A 394 -6.41 -34.72 16.72
C GLU A 394 -6.30 -34.02 15.33
N PRO A 395 -7.27 -34.25 14.42
CA PRO A 395 -7.22 -33.73 13.07
C PRO A 395 -7.38 -32.20 13.04
N ILE A 396 -6.58 -31.56 12.18
CA ILE A 396 -6.62 -30.13 11.92
C ILE A 396 -6.56 -29.85 10.42
N LEU A 397 -7.35 -28.87 9.97
CA LEU A 397 -7.36 -28.39 8.59
C LEU A 397 -6.43 -27.21 8.42
N THR A 398 -5.68 -27.21 7.34
CA THR A 398 -4.96 -26.05 6.81
C THR A 398 -5.62 -25.57 5.52
N GLY A 399 -5.33 -24.37 5.06
CA GLY A 399 -5.87 -23.85 3.80
C GLY A 399 -5.66 -24.79 2.61
N LYS A 400 -4.51 -25.46 2.54
CA LYS A 400 -4.17 -26.44 1.47
C LYS A 400 -5.08 -27.66 1.39
N HIS A 401 -5.85 -27.95 2.46
CA HIS A 401 -6.79 -29.06 2.49
C HIS A 401 -8.21 -28.67 2.06
N ILE A 402 -8.42 -27.38 1.76
CA ILE A 402 -9.71 -26.87 1.33
C ILE A 402 -9.62 -26.60 -0.17
N GLU A 403 -10.35 -27.37 -0.93
CA GLU A 403 -10.61 -27.17 -2.35
C GLU A 403 -12.09 -26.78 -2.55
N PRO A 404 -12.46 -26.22 -3.70
CA PRO A 404 -13.86 -25.95 -3.99
C PRO A 404 -14.71 -27.20 -3.76
N TYR A 405 -15.76 -27.07 -2.93
CA TYR A 405 -16.75 -28.06 -2.56
C TYR A 405 -16.29 -29.19 -1.65
N ARG A 406 -14.98 -29.40 -1.39
CA ARG A 406 -14.50 -30.58 -0.66
C ARG A 406 -13.28 -30.30 0.23
N ILE A 407 -13.14 -31.18 1.23
CA ILE A 407 -11.94 -31.24 2.07
C ILE A 407 -11.11 -32.43 1.61
N THR A 408 -9.88 -32.15 1.12
CA THR A 408 -9.03 -33.16 0.46
C THR A 408 -7.99 -33.80 1.37
N GLY A 409 -7.85 -33.31 2.61
CA GLY A 409 -6.87 -33.87 3.53
C GLY A 409 -6.97 -33.30 4.94
N LYS A 410 -6.00 -33.63 5.75
CA LYS A 410 -5.84 -33.11 7.11
C LYS A 410 -4.40 -33.28 7.59
N LYS A 411 -4.01 -32.52 8.58
CA LYS A 411 -2.85 -32.76 9.46
C LYS A 411 -3.34 -33.10 10.86
N TYR A 412 -2.41 -33.27 11.78
CA TYR A 412 -2.72 -33.58 13.17
C TYR A 412 -2.01 -32.59 14.09
N ILE A 413 -2.55 -32.37 15.27
CA ILE A 413 -2.01 -31.48 16.29
C ILE A 413 -2.29 -32.00 17.69
N ASN A 414 -1.33 -31.96 18.59
CA ASN A 414 -1.53 -32.18 20.01
C ASN A 414 -2.07 -30.89 20.65
N TYR A 415 -3.38 -30.64 20.47
CA TYR A 415 -3.99 -29.37 20.83
C TYR A 415 -3.80 -29.00 22.31
N GLU A 416 -3.96 -29.95 23.22
CA GLU A 416 -3.79 -29.72 24.65
C GLU A 416 -2.35 -29.26 25.03
N GLU A 417 -1.34 -29.77 24.33
CA GLU A 417 0.06 -29.38 24.56
C GLU A 417 0.38 -27.99 24.05
N VAL A 418 -0.27 -27.56 22.96
CA VAL A 418 0.09 -26.31 22.28
C VAL A 418 -0.84 -25.15 22.60
N ARG A 419 -2.06 -25.40 23.15
CA ARG A 419 -3.07 -24.34 23.39
C ARG A 419 -2.55 -23.17 24.23
N GLY A 420 -1.68 -23.42 25.20
CA GLY A 420 -1.03 -22.38 26.01
C GLY A 420 0.04 -21.55 25.29
N GLN A 421 0.43 -21.97 24.08
CA GLN A 421 1.44 -21.29 23.24
C GLN A 421 0.81 -20.53 22.05
N LEU A 422 -0.51 -20.65 21.88
CA LEU A 422 -1.23 -20.03 20.77
C LEU A 422 -1.36 -18.51 20.99
N ALA A 423 -1.18 -17.74 19.91
CA ALA A 423 -1.21 -16.28 19.96
C ALA A 423 -2.62 -15.69 20.05
N ILE A 424 -3.67 -16.48 19.79
CA ILE A 424 -5.07 -16.05 19.80
C ILE A 424 -5.88 -17.00 20.69
N ASP A 425 -6.54 -16.43 21.69
CA ASP A 425 -7.50 -17.15 22.52
C ASP A 425 -8.86 -17.25 21.81
N VAL A 426 -9.00 -18.27 20.98
CA VAL A 426 -10.27 -18.63 20.32
C VAL A 426 -10.97 -19.64 21.19
N LYS A 427 -12.25 -19.40 21.52
CA LYS A 427 -13.05 -20.36 22.30
C LYS A 427 -13.09 -21.72 21.59
N GLU A 428 -12.61 -22.76 22.26
CA GLU A 428 -12.56 -24.11 21.72
C GLU A 428 -13.92 -24.58 21.20
N SER A 429 -15.02 -24.21 21.87
CA SER A 429 -16.38 -24.51 21.44
C SER A 429 -16.72 -24.10 20.01
N TYR A 430 -16.04 -23.11 19.47
CA TYR A 430 -16.25 -22.73 18.06
C TYR A 430 -15.70 -23.75 17.08
N PHE A 431 -14.57 -24.36 17.40
CA PHE A 431 -14.01 -25.44 16.58
C PHE A 431 -14.85 -26.73 16.67
N ARG A 432 -15.48 -26.99 17.81
CA ARG A 432 -16.28 -28.20 18.09
C ARG A 432 -17.70 -28.09 17.55
N THR A 433 -18.05 -27.03 16.82
CA THR A 433 -19.37 -26.92 16.19
C THR A 433 -19.52 -27.99 15.09
N PRO A 434 -20.66 -28.71 15.03
CA PRO A 434 -20.85 -29.85 14.11
C PRO A 434 -20.80 -29.47 12.63
N GLU A 435 -21.17 -28.24 12.30
CA GLU A 435 -21.15 -27.75 10.92
C GLU A 435 -20.47 -26.39 10.84
N LYS A 436 -19.45 -26.30 9.99
CA LYS A 436 -18.70 -25.06 9.73
C LYS A 436 -18.50 -24.85 8.25
N LEU A 437 -18.74 -23.64 7.80
CA LEU A 437 -18.37 -23.22 6.45
C LEU A 437 -16.89 -22.78 6.46
N VAL A 438 -15.99 -23.69 6.08
CA VAL A 438 -14.53 -23.46 6.07
C VAL A 438 -14.08 -22.90 4.72
N TYR A 439 -13.02 -22.09 4.73
CA TYR A 439 -12.48 -21.53 3.48
C TYR A 439 -10.97 -21.30 3.53
N HIS A 440 -10.33 -21.36 2.36
CA HIS A 440 -8.91 -21.08 2.19
C HIS A 440 -8.66 -19.56 2.19
N THR A 441 -7.93 -19.06 3.19
CA THR A 441 -7.71 -17.63 3.39
C THR A 441 -6.75 -17.02 2.35
N VAL A 442 -5.68 -17.76 1.99
CA VAL A 442 -4.63 -17.27 1.07
C VAL A 442 -4.75 -18.01 -0.26
N SER A 443 -5.80 -17.69 -1.00
CA SER A 443 -6.07 -18.23 -2.33
C SER A 443 -6.49 -17.10 -3.28
N ARG A 444 -6.21 -17.31 -4.57
CA ARG A 444 -6.63 -16.41 -5.66
C ARG A 444 -8.16 -16.44 -5.87
N TYR A 445 -8.77 -17.55 -5.54
CA TYR A 445 -10.20 -17.79 -5.71
C TYR A 445 -10.86 -18.00 -4.35
N LEU A 446 -12.17 -17.86 -4.31
CA LEU A 446 -12.98 -18.31 -3.19
C LEU A 446 -13.01 -19.84 -3.23
N GLU A 447 -12.50 -20.48 -2.20
CA GLU A 447 -12.44 -21.93 -2.04
C GLU A 447 -13.07 -22.29 -0.71
N PHE A 448 -14.30 -22.83 -0.78
CA PHE A 448 -15.14 -23.16 0.37
C PHE A 448 -15.48 -24.63 0.41
N ALA A 449 -15.55 -25.16 1.62
CA ALA A 449 -16.08 -26.50 1.90
C ALA A 449 -16.91 -26.47 3.20
N VAL A 450 -17.74 -27.48 3.42
CA VAL A 450 -18.46 -27.67 4.68
C VAL A 450 -17.73 -28.74 5.51
N ASP A 451 -17.31 -28.38 6.72
CA ASP A 451 -16.74 -29.35 7.69
C ASP A 451 -17.82 -29.80 8.65
N THR A 452 -18.14 -31.10 8.59
CA THR A 452 -19.12 -31.80 9.47
C THR A 452 -18.47 -32.61 10.57
N ASP A 453 -17.13 -32.71 10.59
CA ASP A 453 -16.38 -33.55 11.52
C ASP A 453 -15.84 -32.77 12.74
N SER A 454 -16.25 -31.54 12.91
CA SER A 454 -15.82 -30.67 14.04
C SER A 454 -14.28 -30.53 14.19
N ARG A 455 -13.55 -30.56 13.07
CA ARG A 455 -12.08 -30.48 13.04
C ARG A 455 -11.56 -29.10 13.48
N LEU A 456 -10.39 -29.09 14.07
CA LEU A 456 -9.64 -27.83 14.27
C LEU A 456 -9.23 -27.24 12.92
N THR A 457 -8.94 -25.93 12.91
CA THR A 457 -8.45 -25.23 11.71
C THR A 457 -7.28 -24.34 12.06
N THR A 458 -6.33 -24.17 11.14
CA THR A 458 -5.27 -23.15 11.24
C THR A 458 -5.73 -21.80 10.69
N CYS A 459 -4.96 -20.73 10.91
CA CYS A 459 -5.26 -19.40 10.40
C CYS A 459 -5.29 -19.29 8.87
N THR A 460 -4.82 -20.30 8.15
CA THR A 460 -4.96 -20.40 6.69
C THR A 460 -6.27 -21.06 6.25
N ALA A 461 -7.01 -21.67 7.20
CA ALA A 461 -8.32 -22.29 7.04
C ALA A 461 -9.31 -21.65 8.01
N ASN A 462 -9.78 -20.44 7.73
CA ASN A 462 -10.77 -19.76 8.54
C ASN A 462 -12.18 -20.30 8.27
N PHE A 463 -13.15 -19.96 9.13
CA PHE A 463 -14.51 -20.46 8.97
C PHE A 463 -15.59 -19.50 9.47
N PHE A 464 -16.81 -19.78 9.02
CA PHE A 464 -18.03 -19.14 9.52
C PHE A 464 -18.89 -20.15 10.27
N LEU A 465 -19.42 -19.71 11.41
CA LEU A 465 -20.57 -20.31 12.06
C LEU A 465 -21.80 -19.50 11.62
N LEU A 466 -22.64 -20.14 10.81
CA LEU A 466 -23.79 -19.48 10.21
C LEU A 466 -24.83 -19.08 11.27
N ARG A 467 -25.32 -17.87 11.20
CA ARG A 467 -26.36 -17.33 12.08
C ARG A 467 -27.27 -16.40 11.33
N ALA A 468 -28.57 -16.51 11.56
CA ALA A 468 -29.59 -15.66 10.95
C ALA A 468 -29.49 -15.59 9.41
N VAL A 469 -29.23 -16.74 8.80
CA VAL A 469 -29.19 -16.95 7.35
C VAL A 469 -30.21 -18.03 7.02
N SER A 470 -31.06 -17.80 6.01
CA SER A 470 -32.12 -18.71 5.60
C SER A 470 -31.69 -19.77 4.57
N VAL A 471 -30.42 -19.72 4.15
CA VAL A 471 -29.85 -20.59 3.13
C VAL A 471 -28.85 -21.53 3.76
N SER A 472 -28.84 -22.81 3.36
CA SER A 472 -27.97 -23.84 3.95
C SER A 472 -26.48 -23.57 3.70
N ALA A 473 -25.61 -24.15 4.54
CA ALA A 473 -24.15 -24.04 4.38
C ALA A 473 -23.70 -24.61 3.03
N LYS A 474 -24.35 -25.70 2.54
CA LYS A 474 -24.06 -26.32 1.26
C LYS A 474 -24.40 -25.38 0.09
N CYS A 475 -25.54 -24.69 0.14
CA CYS A 475 -25.90 -23.70 -0.88
C CYS A 475 -24.95 -22.49 -0.87
N ILE A 476 -24.56 -21.97 0.31
CA ILE A 476 -23.60 -20.86 0.40
C ILE A 476 -22.24 -21.30 -0.15
N MET A 477 -21.78 -22.50 0.17
CA MET A 477 -20.58 -23.09 -0.41
C MET A 477 -20.66 -23.13 -1.94
N ALA A 478 -21.80 -23.58 -2.49
CA ALA A 478 -22.02 -23.66 -3.93
C ALA A 478 -21.90 -22.28 -4.60
N MET A 479 -22.58 -21.29 -4.05
CA MET A 479 -22.51 -19.90 -4.54
C MET A 479 -21.08 -19.36 -4.51
N PHE A 480 -20.41 -19.44 -3.36
CA PHE A 480 -19.10 -18.81 -3.19
C PHE A 480 -18.00 -19.50 -3.99
N ASN A 481 -18.14 -20.77 -4.34
CA ASN A 481 -17.22 -21.46 -5.25
C ASN A 481 -17.49 -21.15 -6.73
N SER A 482 -18.64 -20.56 -7.09
CA SER A 482 -19.02 -20.27 -8.48
C SER A 482 -18.11 -19.25 -9.13
N LYS A 483 -18.03 -19.28 -10.48
CA LYS A 483 -17.31 -18.29 -11.29
C LYS A 483 -17.91 -16.88 -11.10
N ILE A 484 -19.25 -16.80 -10.94
CA ILE A 484 -19.98 -15.55 -10.70
C ILE A 484 -19.48 -14.89 -9.41
N TYR A 485 -19.43 -15.62 -8.30
CA TYR A 485 -18.97 -15.08 -7.02
C TYR A 485 -17.46 -14.82 -6.98
N ASN A 486 -16.68 -15.63 -7.68
CA ASN A 486 -15.25 -15.37 -7.83
C ASN A 486 -14.99 -14.08 -8.62
N ARG A 487 -15.73 -13.83 -9.71
CA ARG A 487 -15.69 -12.54 -10.43
C ARG A 487 -16.12 -11.39 -9.51
N LEU A 488 -17.24 -11.54 -8.79
CA LEU A 488 -17.74 -10.52 -7.88
C LEU A 488 -16.72 -10.18 -6.77
N ASN A 489 -16.16 -11.21 -6.11
CA ASN A 489 -15.15 -11.03 -5.06
C ASN A 489 -13.90 -10.30 -5.59
N LYS A 490 -13.44 -10.68 -6.77
CA LYS A 490 -12.31 -10.05 -7.45
C LYS A 490 -12.58 -8.57 -7.71
N LEU A 491 -13.74 -8.23 -8.25
CA LEU A 491 -14.13 -6.85 -8.55
C LEU A 491 -14.24 -6.01 -7.26
N LEU A 492 -14.89 -6.52 -6.24
CA LEU A 492 -15.14 -5.76 -5.00
C LEU A 492 -13.90 -5.67 -4.08
N PHE A 493 -13.08 -6.71 -4.00
CA PHE A 493 -12.07 -6.84 -2.94
C PHE A 493 -10.65 -7.12 -3.43
N GLY A 494 -10.47 -7.54 -4.68
CA GLY A 494 -9.16 -7.91 -5.27
C GLY A 494 -8.74 -9.36 -5.04
N ASP A 495 -7.50 -9.71 -5.42
CA ASP A 495 -7.12 -11.09 -5.80
C ASP A 495 -6.27 -11.87 -4.79
N LYS A 496 -5.80 -11.29 -3.66
CA LYS A 496 -4.68 -11.93 -2.94
C LYS A 496 -5.03 -12.61 -1.62
N VAL A 497 -6.06 -12.15 -0.93
CA VAL A 497 -6.42 -12.69 0.38
C VAL A 497 -7.93 -12.63 0.59
N ASN A 498 -8.54 -13.77 0.86
CA ASN A 498 -9.95 -13.88 1.19
C ASN A 498 -10.19 -13.51 2.66
N ARG A 499 -10.48 -12.24 2.92
CA ARG A 499 -10.70 -11.74 4.29
C ARG A 499 -12.14 -11.96 4.73
N GLY A 500 -12.35 -12.51 5.92
CA GLY A 500 -13.68 -12.75 6.46
C GLY A 500 -14.57 -11.50 6.52
N CYS A 501 -14.02 -10.33 6.78
CA CYS A 501 -14.77 -9.06 6.75
C CYS A 501 -15.28 -8.69 5.35
N ASN A 502 -14.60 -9.10 4.29
CA ASN A 502 -15.04 -8.91 2.91
C ASN A 502 -16.09 -9.94 2.51
N ILE A 503 -15.81 -11.22 2.80
CA ILE A 503 -16.74 -12.32 2.51
C ILE A 503 -18.11 -12.09 3.18
N LYS A 504 -18.14 -11.55 4.40
CA LYS A 504 -19.39 -11.21 5.09
C LYS A 504 -20.32 -10.27 4.33
N LYS A 505 -19.77 -9.43 3.47
CA LYS A 505 -20.49 -8.41 2.69
C LYS A 505 -21.03 -8.95 1.36
N LEU A 506 -20.63 -10.17 0.95
CA LEU A 506 -21.13 -10.74 -0.30
C LEU A 506 -22.63 -11.01 -0.20
N PRO A 507 -23.41 -10.63 -1.21
CA PRO A 507 -24.85 -10.82 -1.23
C PRO A 507 -25.17 -12.31 -1.43
N ILE A 508 -26.08 -12.86 -0.64
CA ILE A 508 -26.58 -14.22 -0.74
C ILE A 508 -28.05 -14.12 -1.09
N PRO A 509 -28.51 -14.52 -2.30
CA PRO A 509 -29.90 -14.41 -2.68
C PRO A 509 -30.79 -15.23 -1.73
N ILE A 510 -32.00 -14.73 -1.53
CA ILE A 510 -33.00 -15.48 -0.77
C ILE A 510 -33.56 -16.54 -1.71
N LEU A 511 -33.29 -17.82 -1.41
CA LEU A 511 -33.77 -18.97 -2.16
C LEU A 511 -34.98 -19.58 -1.47
N ASP A 512 -35.97 -20.02 -2.23
CA ASP A 512 -37.04 -20.88 -1.73
C ASP A 512 -36.55 -22.32 -1.47
N GLU A 513 -37.41 -23.17 -0.91
CA GLU A 513 -37.04 -24.54 -0.56
C GLU A 513 -36.67 -25.40 -1.79
N GLU A 514 -37.40 -25.22 -2.90
CA GLU A 514 -37.14 -25.97 -4.13
C GLU A 514 -35.79 -25.61 -4.74
N GLN A 515 -35.50 -24.34 -4.78
CA GLN A 515 -34.21 -23.81 -5.25
C GLN A 515 -33.05 -24.30 -4.39
N GLN A 516 -33.19 -24.31 -3.08
CA GLN A 516 -32.16 -24.85 -2.17
C GLN A 516 -31.92 -26.35 -2.39
N LEU A 517 -32.99 -27.13 -2.43
CA LEU A 517 -32.90 -28.59 -2.70
C LEU A 517 -32.27 -28.89 -4.07
N MET A 518 -32.61 -28.11 -5.08
CA MET A 518 -32.01 -28.25 -6.42
C MET A 518 -30.52 -27.96 -6.40
N MET A 519 -30.10 -26.84 -5.80
CA MET A 519 -28.68 -26.49 -5.68
C MET A 519 -27.89 -27.53 -4.90
N GLU A 520 -28.42 -28.05 -3.79
CA GLU A 520 -27.80 -29.13 -3.03
C GLU A 520 -27.63 -30.41 -3.84
N ARG A 521 -28.64 -30.80 -4.65
CA ARG A 521 -28.56 -31.94 -5.56
C ARG A 521 -27.49 -31.76 -6.63
N TYR A 522 -27.32 -30.52 -7.15
CA TYR A 522 -26.25 -30.23 -8.09
C TYR A 522 -24.87 -30.35 -7.44
N VAL A 523 -24.70 -29.95 -6.18
CA VAL A 523 -23.46 -30.16 -5.42
C VAL A 523 -23.19 -31.65 -5.26
N ASP A 524 -24.18 -32.44 -4.80
CA ASP A 524 -24.05 -33.88 -4.55
C ASP A 524 -23.78 -34.69 -5.84
N SER A 525 -24.22 -34.18 -6.97
CA SER A 525 -24.03 -34.80 -8.30
C SER A 525 -22.84 -34.21 -9.07
N GLU A 526 -22.04 -33.34 -8.43
CA GLU A 526 -20.91 -32.62 -9.05
C GLU A 526 -21.26 -31.84 -10.32
N LYS A 527 -22.50 -31.34 -10.41
CA LYS A 527 -23.04 -30.60 -11.55
C LYS A 527 -22.82 -29.10 -11.35
N TYR A 528 -21.58 -28.66 -11.40
CA TYR A 528 -21.21 -27.27 -11.07
C TYR A 528 -21.61 -26.27 -12.16
N ASP A 529 -21.71 -26.70 -13.42
CA ASP A 529 -22.19 -25.83 -14.51
C ASP A 529 -23.68 -25.51 -14.37
N GLU A 530 -24.50 -26.42 -13.86
CA GLU A 530 -25.91 -26.17 -13.53
C GLU A 530 -26.08 -25.17 -12.39
N ILE A 531 -25.13 -25.14 -11.43
CA ILE A 531 -25.09 -24.10 -10.39
C ILE A 531 -24.83 -22.73 -11.01
N GLU A 532 -23.88 -22.64 -11.95
CA GLU A 532 -23.60 -21.39 -12.68
C GLU A 532 -24.82 -20.91 -13.47
N MET A 533 -25.51 -21.82 -14.18
CA MET A 533 -26.71 -21.49 -14.91
C MET A 533 -27.83 -21.00 -13.98
N MET A 534 -28.09 -21.72 -12.89
CA MET A 534 -29.09 -21.33 -11.91
C MET A 534 -28.80 -19.96 -11.30
N LEU A 535 -27.55 -19.66 -10.97
CA LEU A 535 -27.15 -18.35 -10.44
C LEU A 535 -27.26 -17.26 -11.50
N SER A 536 -26.93 -17.59 -12.76
CA SER A 536 -27.10 -16.66 -13.89
C SER A 536 -28.57 -16.27 -14.07
N ASP A 537 -29.48 -17.23 -13.98
CA ASP A 537 -30.94 -16.99 -14.08
C ASP A 537 -31.44 -16.15 -12.88
N ILE A 538 -31.03 -16.47 -11.66
CA ILE A 538 -31.39 -15.71 -10.46
C ILE A 538 -30.95 -14.25 -10.56
N PHE A 539 -29.74 -13.99 -11.08
CA PHE A 539 -29.17 -12.64 -11.20
C PHE A 539 -29.46 -11.97 -12.56
N GLN A 540 -30.10 -12.67 -13.49
CA GLN A 540 -30.38 -12.20 -14.86
C GLN A 540 -29.10 -11.76 -15.60
N LEU A 541 -28.02 -12.55 -15.46
CA LEU A 541 -26.71 -12.25 -16.05
C LEU A 541 -26.61 -12.62 -17.53
#